data_7b0a069cb1a0e3203114ad31578065ea
#
_entry.id   7b0a069cb1a0e3203114ad31578065ea
#
_cell.length_a   1.000
_cell.length_b   1.000
_cell.length_c   1.000
_cell.angle_alpha   90.00
_cell.angle_beta   90.00
_cell.angle_gamma   90.00
#
_symmetry.space_group_name_H-M   'P 1'
#
loop_
_entity.id
_entity.type
_entity.pdbx_description
1 polymer ?
#
loop_
_entity_poly.entity_id
_entity_poly.type
_entity_poly.pdbx_seq_one_letter_code
_entity_poly.pdbx_strand_id
1 'polypeptide(L)'
;MHARAERPAYLFRIIVFCLLMLSVAGVHAELSTKQARKAITRMAGFELTNGAVKVKAVSLTSPTTAEATALVRNVFRFEKDAQARWRIAEIRTAPNRWEDVDLITRVVGATTGQECNAPDPPIRGTIIEPSVKRARCLLGSLLGIQSPSDAVRIQEVAPFAIPLASQPSTTVIAWIQIDTRLTNQGKSGWQVSEVRTGNRGWVNLESVLAGLNQVKRQTALAELATIAQALEKFRSERGSYLVADKHSVAIDHLSPRYLSRAIRVDPWQQPYTYQGLRDRFTLSSSGPDRKDATADDIIVSGPAH
;
A
#
# COMPACT_ATOMS: atom_id res chain seq x y z
N MET A 1 -70.15 -43.23 -39.67
CA MET A 1 -69.86 -42.50 -38.44
C MET A 1 -68.37 -42.54 -38.17
N HIS A 2 -67.59 -41.51 -38.54
CA HIS A 2 -66.18 -41.43 -38.36
C HIS A 2 -65.88 -40.49 -37.21
N ALA A 3 -65.38 -41.00 -36.12
CA ALA A 3 -64.83 -40.23 -34.99
C ALA A 3 -63.35 -39.84 -35.25
N ARG A 4 -63.11 -38.57 -35.44
CA ARG A 4 -61.77 -37.97 -35.65
C ARG A 4 -61.17 -37.67 -34.31
N ALA A 5 -60.09 -38.35 -33.95
CA ALA A 5 -59.33 -38.08 -32.71
C ALA A 5 -58.47 -36.85 -32.86
N GLU A 6 -58.81 -35.82 -32.10
CA GLU A 6 -57.95 -34.62 -31.92
C GLU A 6 -56.81 -34.94 -30.99
N ARG A 7 -55.55 -34.83 -31.47
CA ARG A 7 -54.35 -34.95 -30.66
C ARG A 7 -54.05 -33.62 -29.96
N PRO A 8 -53.66 -33.64 -28.67
CA PRO A 8 -53.50 -32.42 -27.94
C PRO A 8 -52.15 -31.72 -28.25
N ALA A 9 -52.27 -30.56 -28.91
CA ALA A 9 -51.15 -29.62 -29.18
C ALA A 9 -50.52 -29.01 -27.91
N TYR A 10 -51.02 -29.35 -26.72
CA TYR A 10 -50.59 -28.82 -25.44
C TYR A 10 -49.30 -29.45 -24.91
N LEU A 11 -49.01 -30.72 -25.21
CA LEU A 11 -47.78 -31.38 -24.73
C LEU A 11 -46.51 -30.82 -25.36
N PHE A 12 -46.56 -30.35 -26.59
CA PHE A 12 -45.41 -29.81 -27.29
C PHE A 12 -44.98 -28.40 -26.78
N ARG A 13 -45.97 -27.59 -26.30
CA ARG A 13 -45.70 -26.26 -25.73
C ARG A 13 -45.11 -26.33 -24.34
N ILE A 14 -45.44 -27.33 -23.53
CA ILE A 14 -44.87 -27.52 -22.17
C ILE A 14 -43.40 -27.98 -22.25
N ILE A 15 -43.05 -28.85 -23.18
CA ILE A 15 -41.66 -29.33 -23.36
C ILE A 15 -40.78 -28.22 -23.90
N VAL A 16 -41.23 -27.34 -24.79
CA VAL A 16 -40.46 -26.20 -25.29
C VAL A 16 -40.29 -25.14 -24.20
N PHE A 17 -41.24 -24.94 -23.30
CA PHE A 17 -41.14 -24.00 -22.20
C PHE A 17 -40.19 -24.50 -21.07
N CYS A 18 -40.16 -25.80 -20.80
CA CYS A 18 -39.21 -26.41 -19.88
C CYS A 18 -37.77 -26.43 -20.45
N LEU A 19 -37.59 -26.58 -21.77
CA LEU A 19 -36.26 -26.50 -22.41
C LEU A 19 -35.73 -25.06 -22.48
N LEU A 20 -36.59 -24.04 -22.53
CA LEU A 20 -36.16 -22.62 -22.46
C LEU A 20 -35.83 -22.13 -21.04
N MET A 21 -36.37 -22.80 -20.00
CA MET A 21 -36.01 -22.48 -18.61
C MET A 21 -34.71 -23.15 -18.12
N LEU A 22 -34.20 -24.15 -18.86
CA LEU A 22 -32.95 -24.83 -18.55
C LEU A 22 -31.69 -24.18 -19.15
N SER A 23 -31.83 -23.12 -19.96
CA SER A 23 -30.75 -22.44 -20.63
C SER A 23 -30.30 -21.11 -19.98
N VAL A 24 -30.80 -20.78 -18.80
CA VAL A 24 -30.23 -19.72 -17.95
C VAL A 24 -29.45 -20.38 -16.79
N ALA A 25 -28.66 -21.38 -17.08
CA ALA A 25 -27.47 -21.67 -16.30
C ALA A 25 -26.51 -20.52 -16.60
N GLY A 26 -26.65 -19.43 -15.87
CA GLY A 26 -25.65 -18.37 -15.88
C GLY A 26 -24.31 -19.05 -15.70
N VAL A 27 -23.40 -18.84 -16.64
CA VAL A 27 -22.00 -19.23 -16.51
C VAL A 27 -21.50 -18.43 -15.32
N HIS A 28 -21.69 -18.98 -14.12
CA HIS A 28 -21.08 -18.44 -12.92
C HIS A 28 -19.57 -18.60 -13.16
N ALA A 29 -18.92 -17.50 -13.43
CA ALA A 29 -17.48 -17.45 -13.65
C ALA A 29 -16.82 -17.92 -12.34
N GLU A 30 -16.51 -19.21 -12.27
CA GLU A 30 -15.80 -19.82 -11.16
C GLU A 30 -14.44 -19.13 -11.04
N LEU A 31 -14.11 -18.60 -9.84
CA LEU A 31 -12.80 -17.98 -9.63
C LEU A 31 -11.72 -19.07 -9.64
N SER A 32 -10.95 -19.13 -10.69
CA SER A 32 -9.81 -20.04 -10.77
C SER A 32 -8.62 -19.52 -9.93
N THR A 33 -7.74 -20.42 -9.49
CA THR A 33 -6.47 -20.09 -8.82
C THR A 33 -5.63 -19.09 -9.63
N LYS A 34 -5.65 -19.17 -10.97
CA LYS A 34 -4.95 -18.25 -11.87
C LYS A 34 -5.54 -16.84 -11.81
N GLN A 35 -6.87 -16.74 -11.79
CA GLN A 35 -7.57 -15.45 -11.68
C GLN A 35 -7.37 -14.83 -10.29
N ALA A 36 -7.48 -15.62 -9.22
CA ALA A 36 -7.18 -15.17 -7.86
C ALA A 36 -5.74 -14.64 -7.75
N ARG A 37 -4.76 -15.37 -8.28
CA ARG A 37 -3.36 -14.89 -8.32
C ARG A 37 -3.22 -13.57 -9.06
N LYS A 38 -3.85 -13.44 -10.24
CA LYS A 38 -3.82 -12.20 -11.02
C LYS A 38 -4.43 -11.02 -10.24
N ALA A 39 -5.57 -11.23 -9.56
CA ALA A 39 -6.22 -10.22 -8.75
C ALA A 39 -5.35 -9.80 -7.56
N ILE A 40 -4.76 -10.76 -6.82
CA ILE A 40 -3.87 -10.48 -5.69
C ILE A 40 -2.58 -9.79 -6.14
N THR A 41 -2.01 -10.17 -7.28
CA THR A 41 -0.81 -9.51 -7.84
C THR A 41 -1.08 -8.03 -8.18
N ARG A 42 -2.32 -7.69 -8.52
CA ARG A 42 -2.78 -6.33 -8.86
C ARG A 42 -3.56 -5.66 -7.73
N MET A 43 -3.39 -6.13 -6.51
CA MET A 43 -4.06 -5.59 -5.34
C MET A 43 -3.77 -4.09 -5.21
N ALA A 44 -4.80 -3.31 -4.97
CA ALA A 44 -4.67 -1.86 -4.84
C ALA A 44 -3.61 -1.47 -3.79
N GLY A 45 -2.81 -0.47 -4.09
CA GLY A 45 -1.71 -0.02 -3.23
C GLY A 45 -0.41 -0.82 -3.35
N PHE A 46 -0.40 -1.97 -4.04
CA PHE A 46 0.78 -2.82 -4.21
C PHE A 46 1.12 -3.10 -5.68
N GLU A 47 2.39 -3.06 -6.00
CA GLU A 47 2.96 -3.53 -7.27
C GLU A 47 3.80 -4.78 -7.01
N LEU A 48 3.11 -5.94 -6.95
CA LEU A 48 3.78 -7.20 -6.69
C LEU A 48 4.41 -7.76 -7.96
N THR A 49 5.63 -8.28 -7.84
CA THR A 49 6.32 -8.92 -8.97
C THR A 49 5.71 -10.28 -9.32
N ASN A 50 5.91 -10.74 -10.55
CA ASN A 50 5.56 -12.10 -10.95
C ASN A 50 6.28 -13.11 -10.03
N GLY A 51 5.53 -14.09 -9.52
CA GLY A 51 6.05 -15.07 -8.56
C GLY A 51 6.00 -14.64 -7.09
N ALA A 52 5.62 -13.39 -6.78
CA ALA A 52 5.43 -12.94 -5.40
C ALA A 52 4.13 -13.45 -4.75
N VAL A 53 3.25 -14.11 -5.49
CA VAL A 53 1.96 -14.62 -5.01
C VAL A 53 1.81 -16.11 -5.27
N LYS A 54 1.56 -16.88 -4.22
CA LYS A 54 1.25 -18.31 -4.25
C LYS A 54 -0.11 -18.54 -3.61
N VAL A 55 -1.15 -18.75 -4.43
CA VAL A 55 -2.50 -19.05 -3.95
C VAL A 55 -2.53 -20.47 -3.41
N LYS A 56 -3.04 -20.66 -2.20
CA LYS A 56 -3.18 -21.95 -1.53
C LYS A 56 -4.58 -22.54 -1.68
N ALA A 57 -5.59 -21.68 -1.53
CA ALA A 57 -6.99 -22.08 -1.59
C ALA A 57 -7.84 -20.95 -2.19
N VAL A 58 -8.93 -21.33 -2.82
CA VAL A 58 -9.97 -20.42 -3.34
C VAL A 58 -11.32 -21.04 -3.02
N SER A 59 -12.27 -20.25 -2.52
CA SER A 59 -13.64 -20.65 -2.27
C SER A 59 -14.60 -19.55 -2.72
N LEU A 60 -15.64 -19.91 -3.46
CA LEU A 60 -16.73 -18.99 -3.78
C LEU A 60 -17.63 -18.85 -2.56
N THR A 61 -17.94 -17.62 -2.18
CA THR A 61 -18.92 -17.29 -1.12
C THR A 61 -20.27 -16.87 -1.69
N SER A 62 -20.24 -16.34 -2.93
CA SER A 62 -21.43 -16.02 -3.74
C SER A 62 -21.07 -16.00 -5.23
N PRO A 63 -22.03 -15.85 -6.15
CA PRO A 63 -21.73 -15.70 -7.58
C PRO A 63 -20.78 -14.55 -7.95
N THR A 64 -20.71 -13.54 -7.09
CA THR A 64 -19.89 -12.34 -7.31
C THR A 64 -18.80 -12.13 -6.27
N THR A 65 -18.72 -12.99 -5.26
CA THR A 65 -17.72 -12.88 -4.18
C THR A 65 -17.02 -14.18 -3.94
N ALA A 66 -15.73 -14.12 -3.59
CA ALA A 66 -14.91 -15.26 -3.28
C ALA A 66 -13.91 -14.92 -2.17
N GLU A 67 -13.41 -15.94 -1.49
CA GLU A 67 -12.27 -15.82 -0.58
C GLU A 67 -11.09 -16.64 -1.12
N ALA A 68 -9.88 -16.11 -0.94
CA ALA A 68 -8.67 -16.83 -1.29
C ALA A 68 -7.60 -16.65 -0.22
N THR A 69 -6.95 -17.78 0.12
CA THR A 69 -5.76 -17.78 0.99
C THR A 69 -4.52 -17.85 0.11
N ALA A 70 -3.58 -16.96 0.34
CA ALA A 70 -2.35 -16.88 -0.44
C ALA A 70 -1.12 -16.60 0.45
N LEU A 71 0.05 -17.05 -0.02
CA LEU A 71 1.33 -16.54 0.44
C LEU A 71 1.76 -15.39 -0.48
N VAL A 72 2.07 -14.26 0.12
CA VAL A 72 2.60 -13.07 -0.59
C VAL A 72 4.02 -12.81 -0.11
N ARG A 73 4.96 -12.71 -1.06
CA ARG A 73 6.33 -12.31 -0.78
C ARG A 73 6.43 -10.79 -0.75
N ASN A 74 6.88 -10.25 0.36
CA ASN A 74 7.09 -8.83 0.50
C ASN A 74 8.42 -8.52 1.21
N VAL A 75 8.81 -7.25 1.15
CA VAL A 75 10.06 -6.72 1.69
C VAL A 75 9.71 -5.70 2.76
N PHE A 76 10.36 -5.83 3.90
CA PHE A 76 10.19 -4.96 5.05
C PHE A 76 11.52 -4.32 5.41
N ARG A 77 11.48 -3.06 5.85
CA ARG A 77 12.62 -2.39 6.45
C ARG A 77 12.49 -2.44 7.97
N PHE A 78 13.54 -2.94 8.61
CA PHE A 78 13.67 -2.99 10.04
C PHE A 78 14.68 -1.94 10.48
N GLU A 79 14.38 -1.25 11.57
CA GLU A 79 15.23 -0.23 12.17
C GLU A 79 15.29 -0.42 13.68
N LYS A 80 16.29 0.16 14.33
CA LYS A 80 16.34 0.26 15.78
C LYS A 80 15.65 1.54 16.23
N ASP A 81 14.79 1.44 17.25
CA ASP A 81 14.20 2.58 17.92
C ASP A 81 15.22 3.29 18.83
N ALA A 82 14.81 4.36 19.51
CA ALA A 82 15.64 5.11 20.44
C ALA A 82 16.15 4.27 21.63
N GLN A 83 15.50 3.14 21.92
CA GLN A 83 15.90 2.17 22.95
C GLN A 83 16.74 1.01 22.39
N ALA A 84 17.24 1.15 21.15
CA ALA A 84 17.99 0.14 20.42
C ALA A 84 17.24 -1.19 20.17
N ARG A 85 15.90 -1.18 20.22
CA ARG A 85 15.05 -2.32 19.94
C ARG A 85 14.66 -2.35 18.46
N TRP A 86 14.64 -3.53 17.85
CA TRP A 86 14.19 -3.68 16.47
C TRP A 86 12.68 -3.43 16.33
N ARG A 87 12.30 -2.63 15.35
CA ARG A 87 10.93 -2.40 14.90
C ARG A 87 10.82 -2.55 13.39
N ILE A 88 9.64 -2.79 12.90
CA ILE A 88 9.35 -2.75 11.46
C ILE A 88 8.98 -1.30 11.14
N ALA A 89 9.82 -0.62 10.38
CA ALA A 89 9.62 0.78 10.01
C ALA A 89 8.76 0.92 8.78
N GLU A 90 9.07 0.14 7.73
CA GLU A 90 8.41 0.30 6.43
C GLU A 90 8.15 -1.04 5.74
N ILE A 91 7.13 -1.04 4.88
CA ILE A 91 6.80 -2.12 3.95
C ILE A 91 6.96 -1.62 2.51
N ARG A 92 7.59 -2.42 1.66
CA ARG A 92 7.73 -2.08 0.24
C ARG A 92 6.42 -2.37 -0.51
N THR A 93 5.85 -1.36 -1.13
CA THR A 93 4.59 -1.45 -1.88
C THR A 93 4.80 -1.42 -3.40
N ALA A 94 5.96 -0.93 -3.87
CA ALA A 94 6.42 -1.00 -5.26
C ALA A 94 7.96 -1.04 -5.30
N PRO A 95 8.61 -1.24 -6.44
CA PRO A 95 10.07 -1.34 -6.53
C PRO A 95 10.83 -0.23 -5.80
N ASN A 96 10.35 1.02 -5.90
CA ASN A 96 10.96 2.19 -5.28
C ASN A 96 10.00 2.91 -4.32
N ARG A 97 9.01 2.21 -3.77
CA ARG A 97 8.00 2.80 -2.89
C ARG A 97 7.91 2.04 -1.58
N TRP A 98 8.07 2.77 -0.51
CA TRP A 98 7.97 2.29 0.86
C TRP A 98 6.86 3.01 1.59
N GLU A 99 6.11 2.30 2.40
CA GLU A 99 5.06 2.86 3.23
C GLU A 99 5.39 2.64 4.70
N ASP A 100 5.21 3.68 5.49
CA ASP A 100 5.40 3.66 6.93
C ASP A 100 4.40 2.72 7.60
N VAL A 101 4.90 1.74 8.35
CA VAL A 101 4.09 0.71 9.02
C VAL A 101 3.29 1.30 10.17
N ASP A 102 3.83 2.29 10.90
CA ASP A 102 3.11 2.94 11.99
C ASP A 102 1.94 3.77 11.44
N LEU A 103 2.10 4.38 10.26
CA LEU A 103 1.02 5.08 9.57
C LEU A 103 -0.08 4.10 9.14
N ILE A 104 0.28 2.99 8.49
CA ILE A 104 -0.67 1.94 8.09
C ILE A 104 -1.43 1.44 9.33
N THR A 105 -0.72 1.12 10.40
CA THR A 105 -1.28 0.57 11.63
C THR A 105 -2.29 1.54 12.26
N ARG A 106 -1.98 2.83 12.30
CA ARG A 106 -2.91 3.87 12.78
C ARG A 106 -4.15 3.98 11.92
N VAL A 107 -4.01 3.98 10.59
CA VAL A 107 -5.16 4.09 9.67
C VAL A 107 -6.07 2.87 9.77
N VAL A 108 -5.50 1.67 9.94
CA VAL A 108 -6.25 0.43 10.11
C VAL A 108 -6.86 0.31 11.51
N GLY A 109 -6.45 1.15 12.47
CA GLY A 109 -6.85 1.03 13.87
C GLY A 109 -6.32 -0.23 14.56
N ALA A 110 -5.23 -0.79 14.04
CA ALA A 110 -4.61 -1.97 14.61
C ALA A 110 -3.64 -1.58 15.72
N THR A 111 -3.71 -2.28 16.83
CA THR A 111 -2.64 -2.22 17.84
C THR A 111 -1.48 -3.08 17.37
N THR A 112 -0.26 -2.57 17.44
CA THR A 112 0.94 -3.40 17.34
C THR A 112 0.89 -4.40 18.50
N GLY A 113 0.85 -5.67 18.17
CA GLY A 113 0.63 -6.71 19.16
C GLY A 113 1.80 -6.85 20.15
N GLN A 114 1.74 -7.89 20.93
CA GLN A 114 2.64 -8.26 22.00
C GLN A 114 4.12 -8.01 21.70
N GLU A 115 4.85 -7.42 22.64
CA GLU A 115 6.29 -7.23 22.54
C GLU A 115 7.01 -8.55 22.21
N CYS A 116 7.89 -8.49 21.24
CA CYS A 116 8.68 -9.64 20.85
C CYS A 116 9.91 -9.78 21.77
N ASN A 117 9.79 -10.61 22.78
CA ASN A 117 10.88 -10.89 23.76
C ASN A 117 11.90 -11.93 23.26
N ALA A 118 11.93 -12.26 21.96
CA ALA A 118 12.97 -13.14 21.43
C ALA A 118 14.34 -12.50 21.61
N PRO A 119 15.29 -13.15 22.27
CA PRO A 119 16.62 -12.58 22.45
C PRO A 119 17.33 -12.40 21.10
N ASP A 120 18.02 -11.28 20.93
CA ASP A 120 18.99 -11.16 19.86
C ASP A 120 20.20 -12.04 20.19
N PRO A 121 20.84 -12.66 19.21
CA PRO A 121 22.06 -13.42 19.45
C PRO A 121 23.12 -12.51 20.10
N PRO A 122 23.96 -13.05 21.00
CA PRO A 122 25.04 -12.27 21.60
C PRO A 122 25.89 -11.66 20.47
N ILE A 123 26.19 -10.37 20.61
CA ILE A 123 26.95 -9.59 19.64
C ILE A 123 28.36 -10.18 19.52
N ARG A 124 28.57 -11.01 18.52
CA ARG A 124 29.91 -11.38 18.05
C ARG A 124 30.22 -10.55 16.81
N GLY A 125 30.92 -9.44 17.00
CA GLY A 125 31.17 -8.47 15.93
C GLY A 125 30.00 -7.50 15.72
N THR A 126 30.14 -6.60 14.77
CA THR A 126 29.15 -5.55 14.41
C THR A 126 27.96 -6.15 13.64
N ILE A 127 27.21 -7.07 14.23
CA ILE A 127 25.99 -7.61 13.60
C ILE A 127 24.86 -6.58 13.78
N ILE A 128 24.51 -5.93 12.69
CA ILE A 128 23.48 -4.87 12.60
C ILE A 128 22.16 -5.47 12.08
N GLU A 129 21.90 -6.75 12.32
CA GLU A 129 20.75 -7.45 11.76
C GLU A 129 19.92 -8.12 12.86
N PRO A 130 18.60 -8.12 12.77
CA PRO A 130 17.77 -8.93 13.66
C PRO A 130 17.95 -10.41 13.32
N SER A 131 17.90 -11.28 14.32
CA SER A 131 17.84 -12.71 14.06
C SER A 131 16.58 -13.08 13.26
N VAL A 132 16.64 -14.18 12.48
CA VAL A 132 15.47 -14.72 11.77
C VAL A 132 14.29 -14.97 12.73
N LYS A 133 14.58 -15.42 13.97
CA LYS A 133 13.58 -15.62 15.01
C LYS A 133 12.94 -14.30 15.44
N ARG A 134 13.75 -13.26 15.64
CA ARG A 134 13.27 -11.91 15.98
C ARG A 134 12.42 -11.32 14.84
N ALA A 135 12.92 -11.38 13.61
CA ALA A 135 12.21 -10.87 12.44
C ALA A 135 10.84 -11.56 12.26
N ARG A 136 10.80 -12.89 12.42
CA ARG A 136 9.53 -13.65 12.35
C ARG A 136 8.58 -13.27 13.47
N CYS A 137 9.06 -13.11 14.69
CA CYS A 137 8.27 -12.71 15.84
C CYS A 137 7.64 -11.31 15.63
N LEU A 138 8.43 -10.32 15.19
CA LEU A 138 7.94 -8.96 14.93
C LEU A 138 6.90 -8.94 13.82
N LEU A 139 7.13 -9.66 12.71
CA LEU A 139 6.15 -9.80 11.64
C LEU A 139 4.88 -10.51 12.12
N GLY A 140 5.01 -11.58 12.91
CA GLY A 140 3.86 -12.27 13.49
C GLY A 140 3.02 -11.35 14.38
N SER A 141 3.66 -10.57 15.23
CA SER A 141 3.01 -9.57 16.09
C SER A 141 2.29 -8.49 15.27
N LEU A 142 2.98 -7.90 14.28
CA LEU A 142 2.37 -6.89 13.38
C LEU A 142 1.14 -7.44 12.66
N LEU A 143 1.18 -8.68 12.20
CA LEU A 143 0.13 -9.31 11.39
C LEU A 143 -0.95 -10.03 12.22
N GLY A 144 -0.84 -10.04 13.55
CA GLY A 144 -1.78 -10.75 14.41
C GLY A 144 -1.71 -12.28 14.28
N ILE A 145 -0.53 -12.83 13.98
CA ILE A 145 -0.30 -14.25 13.80
C ILE A 145 0.30 -14.84 15.09
N GLN A 146 -0.48 -15.62 15.81
CA GLN A 146 -0.05 -16.20 17.10
C GLN A 146 1.05 -17.26 16.95
N SER A 147 0.98 -18.08 15.90
CA SER A 147 1.99 -19.10 15.58
C SER A 147 2.62 -18.80 14.21
N PRO A 148 3.64 -17.96 14.15
CA PRO A 148 4.15 -17.46 12.87
C PRO A 148 4.96 -18.47 12.05
N SER A 149 5.21 -19.70 12.55
CA SER A 149 6.08 -20.68 11.89
C SER A 149 5.69 -21.02 10.45
N ASP A 150 4.37 -21.15 10.18
CA ASP A 150 3.86 -21.55 8.87
C ASP A 150 3.32 -20.38 8.05
N ALA A 151 2.84 -19.36 8.72
CA ALA A 151 2.24 -18.19 8.09
C ALA A 151 3.26 -17.07 7.78
N VAL A 152 4.43 -17.07 8.43
CA VAL A 152 5.54 -16.14 8.17
C VAL A 152 6.82 -16.93 7.93
N ARG A 153 7.31 -16.91 6.69
CA ARG A 153 8.56 -17.58 6.29
C ARG A 153 9.59 -16.52 5.90
N ILE A 154 10.57 -16.30 6.74
CA ILE A 154 11.70 -15.43 6.42
C ILE A 154 12.53 -16.10 5.32
N GLN A 155 12.72 -15.41 4.22
CA GLN A 155 13.55 -15.84 3.11
C GLN A 155 14.97 -15.29 3.24
N GLU A 156 15.10 -14.03 3.62
CA GLU A 156 16.37 -13.32 3.65
C GLU A 156 16.32 -12.21 4.70
N VAL A 157 17.46 -12.00 5.36
CA VAL A 157 17.74 -10.83 6.21
C VAL A 157 19.07 -10.26 5.70
N ALA A 158 19.05 -9.03 5.22
CA ALA A 158 20.22 -8.39 4.62
C ALA A 158 20.38 -6.96 5.12
N PRO A 159 21.60 -6.48 5.36
CA PRO A 159 21.84 -5.10 5.72
C PRO A 159 21.35 -4.17 4.60
N PHE A 160 20.71 -3.09 4.99
CA PHE A 160 20.30 -2.05 4.04
C PHE A 160 21.32 -0.92 4.11
N ALA A 161 22.22 -0.88 3.14
CA ALA A 161 23.25 0.14 3.06
C ALA A 161 22.65 1.46 2.53
N ILE A 162 22.33 2.39 3.44
CA ILE A 162 22.24 3.81 3.06
C ILE A 162 23.56 4.45 3.49
N PRO A 163 24.37 4.98 2.54
CA PRO A 163 25.72 5.50 2.84
C PRO A 163 25.77 6.66 3.84
N LEU A 164 24.64 7.27 4.19
CA LEU A 164 24.54 8.45 5.06
C LEU A 164 23.44 8.33 6.14
N ALA A 165 22.87 7.15 6.35
CA ALA A 165 21.85 6.98 7.39
C ALA A 165 22.53 6.94 8.78
N SER A 166 22.04 7.77 9.68
CA SER A 166 22.51 7.83 11.08
C SER A 166 22.18 6.58 11.90
N GLN A 167 21.31 5.70 11.39
CA GLN A 167 20.89 4.47 12.06
C GLN A 167 20.96 3.26 11.13
N PRO A 168 21.43 2.11 11.66
CA PRO A 168 21.47 0.87 10.90
C PRO A 168 20.05 0.40 10.56
N SER A 169 19.81 0.12 9.30
CA SER A 169 18.58 -0.48 8.84
C SER A 169 18.84 -1.81 8.12
N THR A 170 17.87 -2.70 8.17
CA THR A 170 17.96 -4.05 7.63
C THR A 170 16.74 -4.34 6.77
N THR A 171 16.97 -4.96 5.64
CA THR A 171 15.89 -5.45 4.76
C THR A 171 15.58 -6.90 5.11
N VAL A 172 14.29 -7.20 5.32
CA VAL A 172 13.78 -8.54 5.56
C VAL A 172 12.82 -8.91 4.44
N ILE A 173 13.13 -9.98 3.72
CA ILE A 173 12.24 -10.58 2.71
C ILE A 173 11.51 -11.74 3.36
N ALA A 174 10.17 -11.70 3.31
CA ALA A 174 9.35 -12.73 3.91
C ALA A 174 8.15 -13.10 3.03
N TRP A 175 7.77 -14.38 3.09
CA TRP A 175 6.47 -14.88 2.64
C TRP A 175 5.49 -14.79 3.79
N ILE A 176 4.35 -14.14 3.56
CA ILE A 176 3.31 -13.90 4.55
C ILE A 176 2.01 -14.50 4.03
N GLN A 177 1.33 -15.25 4.90
CA GLN A 177 -0.01 -15.72 4.60
C GLN A 177 -1.02 -14.60 4.81
N ILE A 178 -1.84 -14.37 3.79
CA ILE A 178 -2.98 -13.46 3.83
C ILE A 178 -4.24 -14.18 3.36
N ASP A 179 -5.38 -13.77 3.87
CA ASP A 179 -6.68 -14.06 3.32
C ASP A 179 -7.19 -12.84 2.57
N THR A 180 -7.83 -13.05 1.44
CA THR A 180 -8.38 -11.98 0.60
C THR A 180 -9.82 -12.25 0.27
N ARG A 181 -10.68 -11.23 0.32
CA ARG A 181 -11.99 -11.24 -0.33
C ARG A 181 -11.87 -10.60 -1.69
N LEU A 182 -12.46 -11.27 -2.65
CA LEU A 182 -12.46 -10.84 -4.04
C LEU A 182 -13.90 -10.61 -4.48
N THR A 183 -14.09 -9.53 -5.24
CA THR A 183 -15.39 -9.17 -5.83
C THR A 183 -15.26 -9.19 -7.34
N ASN A 184 -16.22 -9.80 -8.02
CA ASN A 184 -16.30 -9.80 -9.47
C ASN A 184 -16.96 -8.51 -9.97
N GLN A 185 -16.17 -7.69 -10.64
CA GLN A 185 -16.57 -6.40 -11.22
C GLN A 185 -17.02 -6.53 -12.69
N GLY A 186 -17.56 -7.67 -13.07
CA GLY A 186 -18.02 -7.92 -14.44
C GLY A 186 -16.87 -7.86 -15.45
N LYS A 187 -16.90 -6.88 -16.36
CA LYS A 187 -15.86 -6.72 -17.40
C LYS A 187 -14.45 -6.51 -16.84
N SER A 188 -14.32 -5.89 -15.67
CA SER A 188 -13.03 -5.67 -15.00
C SER A 188 -12.48 -6.94 -14.31
N GLY A 189 -13.30 -7.99 -14.21
CA GLY A 189 -12.94 -9.27 -13.60
C GLY A 189 -12.88 -9.21 -12.07
N TRP A 190 -12.16 -10.15 -11.49
CA TRP A 190 -12.02 -10.26 -10.05
C TRP A 190 -11.00 -9.26 -9.49
N GLN A 191 -11.38 -8.57 -8.42
CA GLN A 191 -10.53 -7.61 -7.71
C GLN A 191 -10.55 -7.90 -6.21
N VAL A 192 -9.44 -7.65 -5.52
CA VAL A 192 -9.36 -7.76 -4.07
C VAL A 192 -10.03 -6.53 -3.46
N SER A 193 -11.07 -6.74 -2.66
CA SER A 193 -11.78 -5.70 -1.91
C SER A 193 -11.31 -5.60 -0.46
N GLU A 194 -11.04 -6.73 0.17
CA GLU A 194 -10.63 -6.80 1.58
C GLU A 194 -9.48 -7.77 1.78
N VAL A 195 -8.66 -7.50 2.80
CA VAL A 195 -7.53 -8.33 3.22
C VAL A 195 -7.63 -8.60 4.72
N ARG A 196 -7.20 -9.78 5.11
CA ARG A 196 -7.04 -10.18 6.51
C ARG A 196 -5.71 -10.89 6.72
N THR A 197 -5.07 -10.67 7.85
CA THR A 197 -3.89 -11.40 8.29
C THR A 197 -4.11 -11.99 9.67
N GLY A 198 -3.66 -13.21 9.88
CA GLY A 198 -3.77 -13.91 11.18
C GLY A 198 -5.18 -13.88 11.76
N ASN A 199 -5.30 -13.45 13.01
CA ASN A 199 -6.57 -13.31 13.74
C ASN A 199 -7.18 -11.90 13.67
N ARG A 200 -6.66 -11.02 12.82
CA ARG A 200 -7.20 -9.66 12.66
C ARG A 200 -8.52 -9.69 11.90
N GLY A 201 -9.29 -8.61 12.01
CA GLY A 201 -10.50 -8.41 11.21
C GLY A 201 -10.21 -8.20 9.73
N TRP A 202 -11.24 -8.28 8.90
CA TRP A 202 -11.19 -7.90 7.51
C TRP A 202 -11.01 -6.39 7.38
N VAL A 203 -10.12 -5.99 6.47
CA VAL A 203 -9.77 -4.61 6.23
C VAL A 203 -10.06 -4.28 4.77
N ASN A 204 -10.89 -3.27 4.54
CA ASN A 204 -11.21 -2.78 3.20
C ASN A 204 -10.03 -1.97 2.65
N LEU A 205 -9.51 -2.38 1.50
CA LEU A 205 -8.31 -1.77 0.91
C LEU A 205 -8.53 -0.33 0.45
N GLU A 206 -9.68 -0.03 -0.13
CA GLU A 206 -10.01 1.33 -0.60
C GLU A 206 -10.06 2.31 0.58
N SER A 207 -10.69 1.91 1.69
CA SER A 207 -10.74 2.72 2.91
C SER A 207 -9.36 2.97 3.51
N VAL A 208 -8.48 1.97 3.50
CA VAL A 208 -7.08 2.14 3.96
C VAL A 208 -6.31 3.11 3.08
N LEU A 209 -6.39 2.95 1.76
CA LEU A 209 -5.71 3.84 0.82
C LEU A 209 -6.22 5.27 0.93
N ALA A 210 -7.54 5.46 1.06
CA ALA A 210 -8.13 6.78 1.29
C ALA A 210 -7.63 7.41 2.59
N GLY A 211 -7.60 6.66 3.69
CA GLY A 211 -7.08 7.12 4.97
C GLY A 211 -5.59 7.47 4.92
N LEU A 212 -4.76 6.64 4.28
CA LEU A 212 -3.34 6.93 4.07
C LEU A 212 -3.14 8.21 3.26
N ASN A 213 -3.87 8.37 2.15
CA ASN A 213 -3.78 9.55 1.31
C ASN A 213 -4.24 10.81 2.03
N GLN A 214 -5.25 10.71 2.89
CA GLN A 214 -5.71 11.85 3.71
C GLN A 214 -4.61 12.33 4.67
N VAL A 215 -3.96 11.42 5.41
CA VAL A 215 -2.87 11.79 6.33
C VAL A 215 -1.68 12.35 5.56
N LYS A 216 -1.30 11.72 4.46
CA LYS A 216 -0.21 12.20 3.59
C LYS A 216 -0.50 13.59 3.02
N ARG A 217 -1.74 13.85 2.61
CA ARG A 217 -2.16 15.18 2.14
C ARG A 217 -1.98 16.25 3.23
N GLN A 218 -2.37 15.95 4.47
CA GLN A 218 -2.17 16.87 5.60
C GLN A 218 -0.68 17.12 5.86
N THR A 219 0.15 16.07 5.79
CA THR A 219 1.60 16.19 5.94
C THR A 219 2.20 17.06 4.82
N ALA A 220 1.83 16.84 3.56
CA ALA A 220 2.30 17.64 2.43
C ALA A 220 1.92 19.12 2.57
N LEU A 221 0.68 19.41 2.98
CA LEU A 221 0.25 20.80 3.27
C LEU A 221 1.10 21.45 4.36
N ALA A 222 1.39 20.75 5.45
CA ALA A 222 2.22 21.26 6.53
C ALA A 222 3.68 21.49 6.09
N GLU A 223 4.23 20.61 5.27
CA GLU A 223 5.58 20.74 4.71
C GLU A 223 5.67 21.90 3.72
N LEU A 224 4.71 22.03 2.80
CA LEU A 224 4.63 23.17 1.87
C LEU A 224 4.48 24.48 2.61
N ALA A 225 3.66 24.54 3.66
CA ALA A 225 3.52 25.73 4.50
C ALA A 225 4.85 26.09 5.22
N THR A 226 5.59 25.09 5.69
CA THR A 226 6.91 25.27 6.31
C THR A 226 7.92 25.85 5.31
N ILE A 227 7.95 25.34 4.08
CA ILE A 227 8.81 25.85 3.01
C ILE A 227 8.39 27.28 2.63
N ALA A 228 7.09 27.55 2.51
CA ALA A 228 6.57 28.88 2.19
C ALA A 228 6.98 29.91 3.27
N GLN A 229 6.88 29.57 4.56
CA GLN A 229 7.36 30.43 5.65
C GLN A 229 8.87 30.72 5.57
N ALA A 230 9.66 29.72 5.18
CA ALA A 230 11.09 29.91 4.97
C ALA A 230 11.39 30.86 3.80
N LEU A 231 10.62 30.77 2.71
CA LEU A 231 10.70 31.69 1.58
C LEU A 231 10.31 33.14 1.94
N GLU A 232 9.30 33.30 2.80
CA GLU A 232 8.93 34.65 3.31
C GLU A 232 10.05 35.25 4.18
N LYS A 233 10.68 34.48 5.04
CA LYS A 233 11.86 34.93 5.81
C LYS A 233 13.01 35.27 4.89
N PHE A 234 13.28 34.46 3.87
CA PHE A 234 14.31 34.77 2.87
C PHE A 234 14.01 36.10 2.17
N ARG A 235 12.75 36.30 1.70
CA ARG A 235 12.32 37.53 1.06
C ARG A 235 12.49 38.76 1.98
N SER A 236 12.13 38.64 3.24
CA SER A 236 12.24 39.76 4.20
C SER A 236 13.70 40.20 4.41
N GLU A 237 14.65 39.29 4.30
CA GLU A 237 16.08 39.58 4.44
C GLU A 237 16.77 39.99 3.12
N ARG A 238 16.31 39.46 2.00
CA ARG A 238 16.96 39.63 0.67
C ARG A 238 16.22 40.60 -0.25
N GLY A 239 15.03 41.04 0.10
CA GLY A 239 14.20 41.94 -0.70
C GLY A 239 13.44 41.27 -1.86
N SER A 240 13.65 39.99 -2.10
CA SER A 240 12.96 39.20 -3.15
C SER A 240 12.89 37.74 -2.78
N TYR A 241 11.96 37.00 -3.40
CA TYR A 241 11.98 35.54 -3.32
C TYR A 241 13.18 34.97 -4.07
N LEU A 242 13.51 33.72 -3.76
CA LEU A 242 14.54 32.98 -4.45
C LEU A 242 14.09 32.68 -5.89
N VAL A 243 14.84 33.17 -6.88
CA VAL A 243 14.58 32.89 -8.29
C VAL A 243 15.22 31.54 -8.63
N ALA A 244 14.39 30.53 -8.81
CA ALA A 244 14.79 29.20 -9.24
C ALA A 244 13.59 28.46 -9.84
N ASP A 245 13.88 27.46 -10.66
CA ASP A 245 12.93 26.54 -11.32
C ASP A 245 13.03 25.10 -10.80
N LYS A 246 13.94 24.86 -9.83
CA LYS A 246 14.17 23.54 -9.24
C LYS A 246 14.04 23.61 -7.72
N HIS A 247 13.22 22.71 -7.18
CA HIS A 247 13.03 22.60 -5.74
C HIS A 247 14.33 22.30 -4.98
N SER A 248 15.19 21.43 -5.52
CA SER A 248 16.49 21.11 -4.90
C SER A 248 17.36 22.35 -4.67
N VAL A 249 17.40 23.26 -5.66
CA VAL A 249 18.12 24.53 -5.57
C VAL A 249 17.50 25.40 -4.46
N ALA A 250 16.17 25.51 -4.42
CA ALA A 250 15.49 26.27 -3.39
C ALA A 250 15.80 25.75 -1.98
N ILE A 251 15.73 24.44 -1.76
CA ILE A 251 16.01 23.82 -0.48
C ILE A 251 17.46 23.99 -0.04
N ASP A 252 18.43 23.89 -0.97
CA ASP A 252 19.86 24.08 -0.66
C ASP A 252 20.16 25.52 -0.21
N HIS A 253 19.45 26.51 -0.74
CA HIS A 253 19.55 27.89 -0.30
C HIS A 253 18.80 28.18 1.02
N LEU A 254 17.71 27.50 1.29
CA LEU A 254 16.91 27.69 2.48
C LEU A 254 17.45 26.94 3.71
N SER A 255 18.07 25.78 3.50
CA SER A 255 18.60 24.95 4.60
C SER A 255 20.12 25.19 4.79
N PRO A 256 20.62 25.27 6.04
CA PRO A 256 19.88 25.16 7.30
C PRO A 256 19.36 26.51 7.86
N ARG A 257 19.62 27.64 7.22
CA ARG A 257 19.38 29.00 7.77
C ARG A 257 17.89 29.29 8.02
N TYR A 258 17.03 28.92 7.06
CA TYR A 258 15.59 29.21 7.10
C TYR A 258 14.76 27.95 7.34
N LEU A 259 15.30 26.78 7.00
CA LEU A 259 14.73 25.46 7.23
C LEU A 259 15.69 24.64 8.09
N SER A 260 15.26 24.21 9.26
CA SER A 260 16.06 23.34 10.15
C SER A 260 16.34 21.98 9.54
N ARG A 261 15.49 21.52 8.62
CA ARG A 261 15.56 20.24 7.93
C ARG A 261 15.31 20.45 6.42
N ALA A 262 16.14 19.84 5.57
CA ALA A 262 15.89 19.84 4.13
C ALA A 262 14.68 18.94 3.80
N ILE A 263 13.61 19.53 3.28
CA ILE A 263 12.38 18.83 2.84
C ILE A 263 12.49 18.68 1.33
N ARG A 264 12.85 17.49 0.83
CA ARG A 264 13.15 17.27 -0.59
C ARG A 264 12.06 16.54 -1.36
N VAL A 265 11.33 15.66 -0.70
CA VAL A 265 10.29 14.82 -1.30
C VAL A 265 9.01 14.91 -0.49
N ASP A 266 7.90 14.75 -1.18
CA ASP A 266 6.58 14.72 -0.58
C ASP A 266 6.28 13.37 0.09
N PRO A 267 5.17 13.21 0.81
CA PRO A 267 4.80 11.95 1.47
C PRO A 267 4.54 10.77 0.51
N TRP A 268 4.38 11.01 -0.77
CA TRP A 268 4.30 9.95 -1.80
C TRP A 268 5.65 9.67 -2.46
N GLN A 269 6.75 10.26 -1.89
CA GLN A 269 8.14 10.08 -2.33
C GLN A 269 8.41 10.66 -3.74
N GLN A 270 7.67 11.71 -4.11
CA GLN A 270 7.96 12.51 -5.28
C GLN A 270 8.68 13.80 -4.89
N PRO A 271 9.61 14.32 -5.71
CA PRO A 271 10.15 15.64 -5.47
C PRO A 271 9.04 16.68 -5.44
N TYR A 272 9.11 17.62 -4.49
CA TYR A 272 8.29 18.84 -4.59
C TYR A 272 8.71 19.66 -5.81
N THR A 273 7.79 20.41 -6.37
CA THR A 273 8.07 21.35 -7.47
C THR A 273 8.15 22.76 -6.90
N TYR A 274 9.10 23.57 -7.40
CA TYR A 274 9.26 24.97 -7.05
C TYR A 274 9.45 25.80 -8.30
N GLN A 275 8.70 26.89 -8.41
CA GLN A 275 8.90 27.93 -9.40
C GLN A 275 8.92 29.28 -8.70
N GLY A 276 10.07 29.92 -8.66
CA GLY A 276 10.27 31.22 -7.98
C GLY A 276 10.61 32.34 -8.93
N LEU A 277 9.90 33.46 -8.81
CA LEU A 277 10.19 34.75 -9.39
C LEU A 277 10.54 35.74 -8.27
N ARG A 278 10.97 36.95 -8.59
CA ARG A 278 11.36 37.93 -7.56
C ARG A 278 10.22 38.33 -6.63
N ASP A 279 9.00 38.36 -7.16
CA ASP A 279 7.79 38.89 -6.50
C ASP A 279 6.82 37.79 -6.02
N ARG A 280 6.98 36.55 -6.52
CA ARG A 280 6.09 35.42 -6.25
C ARG A 280 6.77 34.07 -6.34
N PHE A 281 6.13 33.06 -5.79
CA PHE A 281 6.53 31.66 -5.97
C PHE A 281 5.31 30.74 -6.06
N THR A 282 5.54 29.56 -6.60
CA THR A 282 4.61 28.41 -6.54
C THR A 282 5.37 27.19 -6.06
N LEU A 283 4.77 26.49 -5.09
CA LEU A 283 5.22 25.21 -4.55
C LEU A 283 4.13 24.18 -4.79
N SER A 284 4.48 22.97 -5.24
CA SER A 284 3.49 21.91 -5.40
C SER A 284 4.03 20.52 -5.07
N SER A 285 3.10 19.64 -4.65
CA SER A 285 3.24 18.20 -4.60
C SER A 285 2.31 17.60 -5.65
N SER A 286 2.77 16.60 -6.39
CA SER A 286 1.98 15.86 -7.38
C SER A 286 0.94 14.91 -6.77
N GLY A 287 0.78 14.91 -5.44
CA GLY A 287 -0.30 14.20 -4.76
C GLY A 287 -0.26 12.67 -4.89
N PRO A 288 -1.41 12.03 -4.61
CA PRO A 288 -1.54 10.58 -4.60
C PRO A 288 -1.26 9.87 -5.93
N ASP A 289 -1.62 10.46 -7.05
CA ASP A 289 -1.43 9.86 -8.38
C ASP A 289 0.00 10.02 -8.92
N ARG A 290 0.82 10.90 -8.26
CA ARG A 290 2.23 11.17 -8.57
C ARG A 290 2.48 11.76 -9.96
N LYS A 291 1.49 12.46 -10.47
CA LYS A 291 1.57 13.14 -11.77
C LYS A 291 1.34 14.61 -11.57
N ASP A 292 2.22 15.42 -12.15
CA ASP A 292 2.08 16.86 -12.13
C ASP A 292 0.89 17.32 -12.99
N ALA A 293 0.30 18.44 -12.60
CA ALA A 293 -0.81 19.10 -13.28
C ALA A 293 -2.11 18.27 -13.32
N THR A 294 -2.41 17.57 -12.21
CA THR A 294 -3.66 16.83 -12.02
C THR A 294 -4.52 17.45 -10.90
N ALA A 295 -5.76 16.96 -10.76
CA ALA A 295 -6.74 17.53 -9.83
C ALA A 295 -6.40 17.25 -8.33
N ASP A 296 -5.54 16.30 -8.05
CA ASP A 296 -5.11 15.93 -6.70
C ASP A 296 -3.80 16.59 -6.26
N ASP A 297 -3.20 17.44 -7.11
CA ASP A 297 -2.05 18.27 -6.77
C ASP A 297 -2.35 19.16 -5.56
N ILE A 298 -1.33 19.36 -4.73
CA ILE A 298 -1.38 20.26 -3.59
C ILE A 298 -0.49 21.46 -3.89
N ILE A 299 -1.09 22.63 -4.04
CA ILE A 299 -0.39 23.83 -4.48
C ILE A 299 -0.44 24.91 -3.38
N VAL A 300 0.70 25.52 -3.12
CA VAL A 300 0.86 26.70 -2.27
C VAL A 300 1.60 27.78 -3.05
N SER A 301 1.06 28.98 -3.08
CA SER A 301 1.68 30.14 -3.78
C SER A 301 1.98 31.24 -2.80
N GLY A 302 3.08 31.93 -3.02
CA GLY A 302 3.40 33.21 -2.34
C GLY A 302 2.73 34.37 -3.06
N PRO A 303 2.65 35.57 -2.40
CA PRO A 303 1.58 36.52 -2.62
C PRO A 303 1.29 36.77 -4.08
N ALA A 304 0.09 36.36 -4.48
CA ALA A 304 -0.57 36.94 -5.64
C ALA A 304 -1.13 38.29 -5.17
N HIS A 305 -0.53 39.36 -5.59
CA HIS A 305 -1.08 40.72 -5.48
C HIS A 305 -1.26 41.28 -6.89
#